data_085872fc5e3f2f7a3079a4e8711c9148
#
_entry.id   085872fc5e3f2f7a3079a4e8711c9148
#
_cell.length_a   1.000
_cell.length_b   1.000
_cell.length_c   1.000
_cell.angle_alpha   90.00
_cell.angle_beta   90.00
_cell.angle_gamma   90.00
#
_symmetry.space_group_name_H-M   'P 1'
#
loop_
_entity.id
_entity.type
_entity.pdbx_description
1 polymer ?
#
loop_
_entity_poly.entity_id
_entity_poly.type
_entity_poly.pdbx_seq_one_letter_code
_entity_poly.pdbx_strand_id
1 'polypeptide(L)'
;HLIDLKKKFLGSTAIVSSSIPVGVGYAYSMKYYNNDSRICIYIGDASCEEGVFFESLNFAILKKLPIIFFCENNKYSVYSNLEQRQPKNRKLYKLAKSFGIESFHLNSKDPVKFCSNLKKIMLIKKPLFIEVDTYRYYEHCGPNKDDNLNYRPKKEVEFWTKRDPIDLTEKYLLKNKVLEKEDLMKIKKKNIKRNF
;
A
#
# COMPACT_ATOMS: atom_id res chain seq x y z
N HIS A 1 4.76 12.27 13.48
CA HIS A 1 5.36 12.21 12.15
C HIS A 1 6.71 11.50 12.23
N LEU A 2 6.90 10.44 11.45
CA LEU A 2 8.15 9.70 11.38
C LEU A 2 8.92 10.15 10.14
N ILE A 3 10.24 10.34 10.28
CA ILE A 3 11.15 10.72 9.19
C ILE A 3 12.46 9.94 9.39
N ASP A 4 12.98 9.34 8.33
CA ASP A 4 14.32 8.72 8.31
C ASP A 4 14.96 8.93 6.93
N LEU A 5 15.60 10.06 6.75
CA LEU A 5 16.21 10.43 5.47
C LEU A 5 17.34 9.49 5.06
N LYS A 6 18.06 8.87 6.01
CA LYS A 6 19.10 7.87 5.70
C LYS A 6 18.51 6.63 5.03
N LYS A 7 17.27 6.26 5.38
CA LYS A 7 16.52 5.17 4.75
C LYS A 7 15.64 5.65 3.59
N LYS A 8 15.77 6.90 3.16
CA LYS A 8 14.94 7.52 2.13
C LYS A 8 13.45 7.54 2.48
N PHE A 9 13.12 7.53 3.77
CA PHE A 9 11.77 7.70 4.26
C PHE A 9 11.55 9.19 4.56
N LEU A 10 10.88 9.88 3.65
CA LEU A 10 10.76 11.34 3.66
C LEU A 10 9.77 11.84 4.70
N GLY A 11 8.80 11.04 5.08
CA GLY A 11 7.90 11.39 6.16
C GLY A 11 6.60 10.59 6.18
N SER A 12 5.91 10.68 7.30
CA SER A 12 4.53 10.24 7.49
C SER A 12 3.71 11.35 8.13
N THR A 13 2.41 11.30 7.96
CA THR A 13 1.48 12.28 8.53
C THR A 13 0.19 11.60 8.96
N ALA A 14 -0.39 12.08 10.07
CA ALA A 14 -1.72 11.68 10.52
C ALA A 14 -2.85 12.46 9.82
N ILE A 15 -2.53 13.55 9.13
CA ILE A 15 -3.50 14.33 8.36
C ILE A 15 -3.76 13.59 7.05
N VAL A 16 -5.00 13.15 6.87
CA VAL A 16 -5.42 12.38 5.69
C VAL A 16 -5.03 13.12 4.41
N SER A 17 -4.43 12.40 3.47
CA SER A 17 -4.01 12.86 2.14
C SER A 17 -2.92 13.94 2.09
N SER A 18 -2.49 14.54 3.22
CA SER A 18 -1.49 15.61 3.18
C SER A 18 -0.11 15.16 2.68
N SER A 19 0.21 13.87 2.75
CA SER A 19 1.43 13.30 2.15
C SER A 19 1.42 13.36 0.62
N ILE A 20 0.24 13.43 0.00
CA ILE A 20 0.09 13.39 -1.46
C ILE A 20 0.72 14.62 -2.13
N PRO A 21 0.29 15.87 -1.82
CA PRO A 21 0.89 17.05 -2.44
C PRO A 21 2.37 17.22 -2.09
N VAL A 22 2.78 16.82 -0.88
CA VAL A 22 4.19 16.84 -0.48
C VAL A 22 5.02 15.90 -1.37
N GLY A 23 4.57 14.66 -1.56
CA GLY A 23 5.25 13.71 -2.45
C GLY A 23 5.26 14.15 -3.91
N VAL A 24 4.18 14.80 -4.39
CA VAL A 24 4.13 15.40 -5.73
C VAL A 24 5.17 16.52 -5.88
N GLY A 25 5.34 17.36 -4.85
CA GLY A 25 6.38 18.39 -4.80
C GLY A 25 7.78 17.80 -4.89
N TYR A 26 8.06 16.73 -4.13
CA TYR A 26 9.34 16.00 -4.23
C TYR A 26 9.56 15.40 -5.62
N ALA A 27 8.54 14.77 -6.22
CA ALA A 27 8.66 14.21 -7.56
C ALA A 27 8.89 15.30 -8.62
N TYR A 28 8.28 16.46 -8.46
CA TYR A 28 8.52 17.62 -9.32
C TYR A 28 9.95 18.12 -9.19
N SER A 29 10.47 18.27 -7.99
CA SER A 29 11.87 18.63 -7.73
C SER A 29 12.84 17.62 -8.35
N MET A 30 12.60 16.30 -8.16
CA MET A 30 13.43 15.27 -8.79
C MET A 30 13.49 15.41 -10.29
N LYS A 31 12.36 15.65 -10.92
CA LYS A 31 12.31 15.88 -12.36
C LYS A 31 13.05 17.14 -12.78
N TYR A 32 12.87 18.24 -12.04
CA TYR A 32 13.52 19.52 -12.32
C TYR A 32 15.05 19.41 -12.27
N TYR A 33 15.59 18.65 -11.32
CA TYR A 33 17.02 18.42 -11.18
C TYR A 33 17.54 17.19 -11.95
N ASN A 34 16.75 16.61 -12.85
CA ASN A 34 17.11 15.42 -13.64
C ASN A 34 17.58 14.24 -12.77
N ASN A 35 16.94 14.04 -11.63
CA ASN A 35 17.22 12.91 -10.74
C ASN A 35 16.39 11.69 -11.17
N ASP A 36 17.06 10.56 -11.45
CA ASP A 36 16.42 9.32 -11.91
C ASP A 36 15.62 8.57 -10.83
N SER A 37 15.61 9.06 -9.60
CA SER A 37 14.84 8.46 -8.51
C SER A 37 13.34 8.67 -8.72
N ARG A 38 12.54 7.86 -7.99
CA ARG A 38 11.07 7.96 -7.99
C ARG A 38 10.57 8.12 -6.57
N ILE A 39 9.48 8.86 -6.42
CA ILE A 39 8.73 8.93 -5.16
C ILE A 39 7.65 7.87 -5.15
N CYS A 40 7.54 7.14 -4.04
CA CYS A 40 6.39 6.29 -3.76
C CYS A 40 5.61 6.89 -2.59
N ILE A 41 4.34 7.17 -2.80
CA ILE A 41 3.42 7.67 -1.77
C ILE A 41 2.48 6.53 -1.40
N TYR A 42 2.53 6.10 -0.14
CA TYR A 42 1.59 5.13 0.42
C TYR A 42 0.38 5.85 0.98
N ILE A 43 -0.82 5.46 0.54
CA ILE A 43 -2.10 6.07 0.93
C ILE A 43 -3.15 5.00 1.18
N GLY A 44 -4.11 5.27 2.07
CA GLY A 44 -5.29 4.44 2.24
C GLY A 44 -6.36 4.76 1.21
N ASP A 45 -7.37 3.89 1.11
CA ASP A 45 -8.54 4.09 0.22
C ASP A 45 -9.30 5.39 0.51
N ALA A 46 -9.44 5.78 1.77
CA ALA A 46 -10.07 7.05 2.14
C ALA A 46 -9.28 8.28 1.68
N SER A 47 -7.96 8.20 1.57
CA SER A 47 -7.16 9.30 1.03
C SER A 47 -7.46 9.60 -0.43
N CYS A 48 -8.02 8.64 -1.17
CA CYS A 48 -8.44 8.82 -2.55
C CYS A 48 -9.81 9.52 -2.68
N GLU A 49 -10.45 9.91 -1.58
CA GLU A 49 -11.73 10.62 -1.54
C GLU A 49 -11.53 12.13 -1.40
N GLU A 50 -10.34 12.56 -0.98
CA GLU A 50 -10.00 13.96 -0.78
C GLU A 50 -9.73 14.67 -2.12
N GLY A 51 -10.14 15.95 -2.21
CA GLY A 51 -9.96 16.77 -3.42
C GLY A 51 -8.51 16.83 -3.90
N VAL A 52 -7.57 16.96 -2.94
CA VAL A 52 -6.13 17.05 -3.22
C VAL A 52 -5.57 15.80 -3.92
N PHE A 53 -6.21 14.66 -3.78
CA PHE A 53 -5.82 13.45 -4.54
C PHE A 53 -6.03 13.67 -6.04
N PHE A 54 -7.18 14.18 -6.45
CA PHE A 54 -7.52 14.41 -7.86
C PHE A 54 -6.65 15.50 -8.49
N GLU A 55 -6.44 16.59 -7.76
CA GLU A 55 -5.54 17.67 -8.18
C GLU A 55 -4.11 17.17 -8.38
N SER A 56 -3.63 16.37 -7.44
CA SER A 56 -2.29 15.77 -7.46
C SER A 56 -2.11 14.77 -8.61
N LEU A 57 -3.12 13.93 -8.89
CA LEU A 57 -3.11 13.04 -10.05
C LEU A 57 -2.97 13.84 -11.34
N ASN A 58 -3.83 14.84 -11.52
CA ASN A 58 -3.83 15.68 -12.73
C ASN A 58 -2.47 16.34 -12.94
N PHE A 59 -1.90 16.95 -11.90
CA PHE A 59 -0.59 17.59 -11.98
C PHE A 59 0.53 16.58 -12.28
N ALA A 60 0.53 15.42 -11.61
CA ALA A 60 1.54 14.39 -11.83
C ALA A 60 1.54 13.85 -13.26
N ILE A 61 0.36 13.68 -13.86
CA ILE A 61 0.19 13.22 -15.24
C ILE A 61 0.68 14.31 -16.20
N LEU A 62 0.17 15.52 -16.05
CA LEU A 62 0.51 16.67 -16.89
C LEU A 62 2.02 16.92 -16.94
N LYS A 63 2.66 16.83 -15.78
CA LYS A 63 4.11 17.03 -15.64
C LYS A 63 4.93 15.76 -15.86
N LYS A 64 4.30 14.60 -16.13
CA LYS A 64 4.97 13.30 -16.30
C LYS A 64 5.96 13.03 -15.17
N LEU A 65 5.50 13.14 -13.92
CA LEU A 65 6.37 13.05 -12.74
C LEU A 65 6.84 11.61 -12.45
N PRO A 66 8.04 11.43 -11.89
CA PRO A 66 8.54 10.12 -11.47
C PRO A 66 7.90 9.69 -10.13
N ILE A 67 6.60 9.37 -10.16
CA ILE A 67 5.80 9.14 -8.96
C ILE A 67 4.96 7.86 -9.04
N ILE A 68 4.77 7.23 -7.90
CA ILE A 68 3.89 6.08 -7.71
C ILE A 68 2.94 6.40 -6.55
N PHE A 69 1.65 6.42 -6.84
CA PHE A 69 0.61 6.42 -5.81
C PHE A 69 0.27 4.98 -5.48
N PHE A 70 0.61 4.52 -4.29
CA PHE A 70 0.40 3.16 -3.83
C PHE A 70 -0.75 3.15 -2.82
N CYS A 71 -1.93 2.73 -3.27
CA CYS A 71 -3.15 2.71 -2.48
C CYS A 71 -3.33 1.36 -1.78
N GLU A 72 -3.23 1.34 -0.47
CA GLU A 72 -3.52 0.19 0.39
C GLU A 72 -5.03 0.18 0.70
N ASN A 73 -5.82 -0.48 -0.16
CA ASN A 73 -7.26 -0.57 -0.02
C ASN A 73 -7.64 -1.70 0.95
N ASN A 74 -7.79 -1.35 2.23
CA ASN A 74 -8.26 -2.27 3.27
C ASN A 74 -9.79 -2.19 3.47
N LYS A 75 -10.49 -1.34 2.68
CA LYS A 75 -11.94 -1.08 2.68
C LYS A 75 -12.49 -0.36 3.92
N TYR A 76 -11.64 0.08 4.83
CA TYR A 76 -12.09 0.73 6.06
C TYR A 76 -11.31 2.01 6.33
N SER A 77 -12.05 3.10 6.52
CA SER A 77 -11.52 4.34 7.11
C SER A 77 -11.90 4.34 8.58
N VAL A 78 -10.93 4.08 9.47
CA VAL A 78 -11.16 3.78 10.88
C VAL A 78 -12.18 2.63 11.01
N TYR A 79 -13.47 2.94 11.20
CA TYR A 79 -14.59 1.98 11.32
C TYR A 79 -15.56 2.03 10.15
N SER A 80 -15.47 3.06 9.29
CA SER A 80 -16.39 3.26 8.17
C SER A 80 -16.00 2.37 7.00
N ASN A 81 -16.93 1.51 6.59
CA ASN A 81 -16.75 0.65 5.43
C ASN A 81 -16.72 1.47 4.13
N LEU A 82 -16.00 0.98 3.13
CA LEU A 82 -15.90 1.61 1.81
C LEU A 82 -17.26 1.86 1.15
N GLU A 83 -18.22 0.93 1.29
CA GLU A 83 -19.56 1.06 0.69
C GLU A 83 -20.42 2.17 1.33
N GLN A 84 -20.06 2.63 2.53
CA GLN A 84 -20.70 3.80 3.17
C GLN A 84 -20.15 5.12 2.64
N ARG A 85 -18.95 5.11 2.07
CA ARG A 85 -18.20 6.30 1.64
C ARG A 85 -18.14 6.47 0.13
N GLN A 86 -18.28 5.37 -0.61
CA GLN A 86 -18.15 5.36 -2.07
C GLN A 86 -19.27 4.54 -2.72
N PRO A 87 -19.69 4.88 -3.95
CA PRO A 87 -20.63 4.06 -4.71
C PRO A 87 -20.12 2.62 -4.86
N LYS A 88 -21.01 1.66 -4.64
CA LYS A 88 -20.71 0.21 -4.57
C LYS A 88 -19.85 -0.33 -5.71
N ASN A 89 -20.00 0.20 -6.91
CA ASN A 89 -19.30 -0.27 -8.11
C ASN A 89 -18.04 0.53 -8.43
N ARG A 90 -17.67 1.51 -7.61
CA ARG A 90 -16.46 2.31 -7.83
C ARG A 90 -15.22 1.44 -7.58
N LYS A 91 -14.25 1.53 -8.50
CA LYS A 91 -12.93 0.94 -8.37
C LYS A 91 -11.90 2.07 -8.48
N LEU A 92 -11.06 2.23 -7.46
CA LEU A 92 -10.13 3.36 -7.39
C LEU A 92 -9.13 3.36 -8.54
N TYR A 93 -8.62 2.19 -8.94
CA TYR A 93 -7.73 2.10 -10.10
C TYR A 93 -8.41 2.48 -11.42
N LYS A 94 -9.71 2.21 -11.58
CA LYS A 94 -10.46 2.65 -12.77
C LYS A 94 -10.69 4.16 -12.73
N LEU A 95 -11.01 4.70 -11.55
CA LEU A 95 -11.16 6.14 -11.34
C LEU A 95 -9.85 6.86 -11.66
N ALA A 96 -8.73 6.42 -11.11
CA ALA A 96 -7.42 6.99 -11.42
C ALA A 96 -7.12 6.89 -12.92
N LYS A 97 -7.40 5.74 -13.54
CA LYS A 97 -7.20 5.54 -14.98
C LYS A 97 -7.99 6.52 -15.85
N SER A 98 -9.17 6.94 -15.44
CA SER A 98 -9.97 7.92 -16.17
C SER A 98 -9.32 9.32 -16.24
N PHE A 99 -8.39 9.62 -15.32
CA PHE A 99 -7.53 10.81 -15.38
C PHE A 99 -6.35 10.67 -16.37
N GLY A 100 -6.13 9.47 -16.92
CA GLY A 100 -5.03 9.20 -17.84
C GLY A 100 -3.75 8.67 -17.20
N ILE A 101 -3.76 8.33 -15.88
CA ILE A 101 -2.62 7.69 -15.23
C ILE A 101 -2.60 6.18 -15.53
N GLU A 102 -1.41 5.62 -15.72
CA GLU A 102 -1.24 4.16 -15.81
C GLU A 102 -1.61 3.53 -14.48
N SER A 103 -2.62 2.64 -14.47
CA SER A 103 -3.23 2.16 -13.22
C SER A 103 -3.34 0.65 -13.18
N PHE A 104 -3.05 0.08 -12.01
CA PHE A 104 -3.07 -1.35 -11.76
C PHE A 104 -3.87 -1.69 -10.52
N HIS A 105 -4.50 -2.87 -10.52
CA HIS A 105 -5.11 -3.47 -9.37
C HIS A 105 -4.41 -4.78 -9.03
N LEU A 106 -3.89 -4.88 -7.82
CA LEU A 106 -3.20 -6.06 -7.30
C LEU A 106 -3.93 -6.61 -6.08
N ASN A 107 -3.77 -7.91 -5.89
CA ASN A 107 -4.35 -8.62 -4.75
C ASN A 107 -3.23 -9.20 -3.88
N SER A 108 -3.23 -8.89 -2.58
CA SER A 108 -2.22 -9.35 -1.63
C SER A 108 -2.47 -10.76 -1.07
N LYS A 109 -3.55 -11.44 -1.48
CA LYS A 109 -3.91 -12.80 -0.99
C LYS A 109 -2.87 -13.87 -1.29
N ASP A 110 -2.06 -13.67 -2.33
CA ASP A 110 -0.91 -14.50 -2.70
C ASP A 110 0.32 -13.61 -2.73
N PRO A 111 1.13 -13.58 -1.66
CA PRO A 111 2.26 -12.66 -1.54
C PRO A 111 3.35 -12.92 -2.60
N VAL A 112 3.55 -14.15 -3.05
CA VAL A 112 4.55 -14.49 -4.07
C VAL A 112 4.15 -13.94 -5.43
N LYS A 113 2.91 -14.19 -5.82
CA LYS A 113 2.34 -13.66 -7.07
C LYS A 113 2.27 -12.14 -7.05
N PHE A 114 1.89 -11.56 -5.91
CA PHE A 114 1.88 -10.11 -5.69
C PHE A 114 3.25 -9.51 -5.95
N CYS A 115 4.31 -10.04 -5.31
CA CYS A 115 5.68 -9.55 -5.50
C CYS A 115 6.15 -9.68 -6.95
N SER A 116 5.83 -10.79 -7.62
CA SER A 116 6.19 -11.01 -9.02
C SER A 116 5.53 -9.98 -9.94
N ASN A 117 4.23 -9.71 -9.76
CA ASN A 117 3.49 -8.73 -10.54
C ASN A 117 3.98 -7.30 -10.25
N LEU A 118 4.19 -6.97 -8.97
CA LEU A 118 4.69 -5.66 -8.58
C LEU A 118 6.06 -5.36 -9.20
N LYS A 119 6.99 -6.34 -9.21
CA LYS A 119 8.29 -6.18 -9.87
C LYS A 119 8.17 -5.78 -11.33
N LYS A 120 7.23 -6.37 -12.08
CA LYS A 120 7.00 -6.04 -13.50
C LYS A 120 6.47 -4.61 -13.66
N ILE A 121 5.49 -4.22 -12.81
CA ILE A 121 4.90 -2.87 -12.83
C ILE A 121 5.95 -1.80 -12.49
N MET A 122 6.83 -2.08 -11.55
CA MET A 122 7.89 -1.15 -11.13
C MET A 122 8.91 -0.81 -12.23
N LEU A 123 8.96 -1.57 -13.32
CA LEU A 123 9.81 -1.26 -14.49
C LEU A 123 9.23 -0.14 -15.35
N ILE A 124 7.96 0.19 -15.21
CA ILE A 124 7.29 1.23 -16.00
C ILE A 124 7.75 2.61 -15.52
N LYS A 125 8.32 3.43 -16.41
CA LYS A 125 8.90 4.75 -16.12
C LYS A 125 7.90 5.92 -16.28
N LYS A 126 6.61 5.69 -15.98
CA LYS A 126 5.55 6.70 -16.02
C LYS A 126 4.99 6.96 -14.63
N PRO A 127 4.21 8.03 -14.42
CA PRO A 127 3.38 8.12 -13.20
C PRO A 127 2.47 6.91 -13.08
N LEU A 128 2.40 6.31 -11.90
CA LEU A 128 1.62 5.09 -11.67
C LEU A 128 0.63 5.28 -10.52
N PHE A 129 -0.53 4.65 -10.65
CA PHE A 129 -1.43 4.38 -9.54
C PHE A 129 -1.57 2.87 -9.37
N ILE A 130 -1.32 2.37 -8.17
CA ILE A 130 -1.40 0.94 -7.85
C ILE A 130 -2.37 0.77 -6.68
N GLU A 131 -3.55 0.20 -6.94
CA GLU A 131 -4.49 -0.19 -5.90
C GLU A 131 -4.19 -1.63 -5.47
N VAL A 132 -4.04 -1.84 -4.16
CA VAL A 132 -3.76 -3.16 -3.58
C VAL A 132 -4.86 -3.53 -2.61
N ASP A 133 -5.56 -4.64 -2.86
CA ASP A 133 -6.43 -5.23 -1.86
C ASP A 133 -5.59 -5.74 -0.71
N THR A 134 -5.80 -5.19 0.47
CA THR A 134 -5.09 -5.57 1.69
C THR A 134 -6.06 -5.71 2.87
N TYR A 135 -5.54 -6.00 4.05
CA TYR A 135 -6.34 -6.12 5.26
C TYR A 135 -5.61 -5.57 6.46
N ARG A 136 -6.34 -4.86 7.34
CA ARG A 136 -5.83 -4.36 8.61
C ARG A 136 -6.25 -5.31 9.73
N TYR A 137 -5.29 -6.00 10.34
CA TYR A 137 -5.53 -6.98 11.41
C TYR A 137 -5.73 -6.37 12.80
N TYR A 138 -5.31 -5.12 12.99
CA TYR A 138 -5.34 -4.40 14.24
C TYR A 138 -6.21 -3.15 14.14
N GLU A 139 -6.44 -2.49 15.27
CA GLU A 139 -7.12 -1.21 15.31
C GLU A 139 -6.40 -0.13 14.48
N HIS A 140 -7.11 0.94 14.16
CA HIS A 140 -6.56 2.02 13.33
C HIS A 140 -5.42 2.77 14.04
N CYS A 141 -5.56 3.02 15.33
CA CYS A 141 -4.63 3.84 16.13
C CYS A 141 -4.17 3.08 17.37
N GLY A 142 -3.53 1.92 17.20
CA GLY A 142 -2.99 1.18 18.34
C GLY A 142 -2.62 -0.25 18.01
N PRO A 143 -2.08 -0.98 18.99
CA PRO A 143 -1.58 -2.34 18.83
C PRO A 143 -2.65 -3.41 19.10
N ASN A 144 -3.87 -3.04 19.51
CA ASN A 144 -4.89 -3.99 19.93
C ASN A 144 -5.69 -4.54 18.76
N LYS A 145 -6.30 -5.70 18.94
CA LYS A 145 -7.34 -6.18 18.04
C LYS A 145 -8.67 -5.54 18.42
N ASP A 146 -9.44 -5.14 17.41
CA ASP A 146 -10.72 -4.44 17.56
C ASP A 146 -11.90 -5.23 16.98
N ASP A 147 -11.75 -6.55 16.85
CA ASP A 147 -12.78 -7.43 16.28
C ASP A 147 -14.06 -7.47 17.14
N ASN A 148 -13.96 -7.14 18.43
CA ASN A 148 -15.08 -7.02 19.37
C ASN A 148 -16.00 -5.82 19.06
N LEU A 149 -15.54 -4.85 18.30
CA LEU A 149 -16.36 -3.70 17.88
C LEU A 149 -17.36 -4.03 16.76
N ASN A 150 -17.26 -5.22 16.17
CA ASN A 150 -18.21 -5.80 15.21
C ASN A 150 -18.48 -4.95 13.93
N TYR A 151 -17.63 -3.97 13.60
CA TYR A 151 -17.78 -3.21 12.36
C TYR A 151 -17.30 -3.99 11.13
N ARG A 152 -16.48 -5.02 11.34
CA ARG A 152 -16.04 -5.99 10.32
C ARG A 152 -16.84 -7.28 10.45
N PRO A 153 -17.40 -7.83 9.34
CA PRO A 153 -18.07 -9.13 9.37
C PRO A 153 -17.12 -10.24 9.83
N LYS A 154 -17.54 -11.11 10.74
CA LYS A 154 -16.73 -12.24 11.24
C LYS A 154 -16.15 -13.10 10.13
N LYS A 155 -16.93 -13.36 9.07
CA LYS A 155 -16.48 -14.10 7.88
C LYS A 155 -15.31 -13.42 7.16
N GLU A 156 -15.26 -12.10 7.15
CA GLU A 156 -14.17 -11.34 6.55
C GLU A 156 -12.89 -11.47 7.40
N VAL A 157 -13.01 -11.30 8.72
CA VAL A 157 -11.90 -11.48 9.66
C VAL A 157 -11.30 -12.87 9.53
N GLU A 158 -12.13 -13.92 9.56
CA GLU A 158 -11.70 -15.31 9.40
C GLU A 158 -11.04 -15.58 8.04
N PHE A 159 -11.59 -15.00 6.98
CA PHE A 159 -11.05 -15.14 5.63
C PHE A 159 -9.62 -14.62 5.54
N TRP A 160 -9.35 -13.42 6.09
CA TRP A 160 -8.04 -12.81 6.05
C TRP A 160 -7.06 -13.45 7.05
N THR A 161 -7.51 -13.80 8.25
CA THR A 161 -6.68 -14.50 9.26
C THR A 161 -6.14 -15.83 8.73
N LYS A 162 -6.96 -16.58 7.98
CA LYS A 162 -6.50 -17.83 7.32
C LYS A 162 -5.51 -17.60 6.17
N ARG A 163 -5.32 -16.34 5.77
CA ARG A 163 -4.45 -15.93 4.65
C ARG A 163 -3.37 -14.96 5.08
N ASP A 164 -2.86 -15.13 6.29
CA ASP A 164 -1.70 -14.36 6.75
C ASP A 164 -0.57 -14.47 5.73
N PRO A 165 -0.06 -13.35 5.19
CA PRO A 165 0.96 -13.36 4.15
C PRO A 165 2.28 -13.98 4.61
N ILE A 166 2.60 -13.93 5.90
CA ILE A 166 3.80 -14.57 6.47
C ILE A 166 3.64 -16.08 6.38
N ASP A 167 2.52 -16.62 6.89
CA ASP A 167 2.23 -18.06 6.87
C ASP A 167 2.18 -18.61 5.44
N LEU A 168 1.56 -17.88 4.52
CA LEU A 168 1.50 -18.29 3.11
C LEU A 168 2.88 -18.31 2.45
N THR A 169 3.71 -17.32 2.76
CA THR A 169 5.07 -17.24 2.24
C THR A 169 5.94 -18.37 2.79
N GLU A 170 5.88 -18.64 4.09
CA GLU A 170 6.59 -19.76 4.72
C GLU A 170 6.22 -21.10 4.09
N LYS A 171 4.92 -21.37 3.95
CA LYS A 171 4.42 -22.58 3.27
C LYS A 171 4.93 -22.70 1.84
N TYR A 172 4.94 -21.59 1.10
CA TYR A 172 5.45 -21.58 -0.27
C TYR A 172 6.95 -21.90 -0.32
N LEU A 173 7.77 -21.27 0.53
CA LEU A 173 9.21 -21.44 0.56
C LEU A 173 9.61 -22.89 0.93
N LEU A 174 8.96 -23.48 1.93
CA LEU A 174 9.16 -24.88 2.31
C LEU A 174 8.71 -25.85 1.23
N LYS A 175 7.49 -25.65 0.68
CA LYS A 175 6.93 -26.53 -0.37
C LYS A 175 7.81 -26.58 -1.61
N ASN A 176 8.41 -25.44 -1.99
CA ASN A 176 9.26 -25.34 -3.17
C ASN A 176 10.75 -25.59 -2.85
N LYS A 177 11.07 -26.02 -1.63
CA LYS A 177 12.46 -26.30 -1.18
C LYS A 177 13.43 -25.13 -1.39
N VAL A 178 12.90 -23.90 -1.27
CA VAL A 178 13.70 -22.66 -1.33
C VAL A 178 14.42 -22.43 -0.01
N LEU A 179 13.80 -22.83 1.11
CA LEU A 179 14.37 -22.79 2.46
C LEU A 179 14.00 -24.07 3.20
N GLU A 180 14.88 -24.46 4.12
CA GLU A 180 14.65 -25.52 5.09
C GLU A 180 14.01 -24.95 6.38
N LYS A 181 13.41 -25.82 7.19
CA LYS A 181 12.78 -25.39 8.48
C LYS A 181 13.77 -24.71 9.43
N GLU A 182 15.02 -25.15 9.42
CA GLU A 182 16.09 -24.55 10.22
C GLU A 182 16.41 -23.11 9.81
N ASP A 183 16.38 -22.80 8.52
CA ASP A 183 16.62 -21.46 8.01
C ASP A 183 15.49 -20.51 8.42
N LEU A 184 14.24 -20.97 8.35
CA LEU A 184 13.09 -20.19 8.85
C LEU A 184 13.22 -19.90 10.34
N MET A 185 13.65 -20.88 11.14
CA MET A 185 13.87 -20.67 12.58
C MET A 185 14.98 -19.65 12.84
N LYS A 186 16.08 -19.69 12.08
CA LYS A 186 17.15 -18.69 12.16
C LYS A 186 16.65 -17.28 11.83
N ILE A 187 15.84 -17.13 10.76
CA ILE A 187 15.25 -15.86 10.35
C ILE A 187 14.33 -15.31 11.46
N LYS A 188 13.45 -16.14 12.01
CA LYS A 188 12.55 -15.76 13.11
C LYS A 188 13.32 -15.30 14.36
N LYS A 189 14.33 -16.05 14.79
CA LYS A 189 15.19 -15.68 15.94
C LYS A 189 15.94 -14.35 15.70
N LYS A 190 16.44 -14.12 14.49
CA LYS A 190 17.14 -12.87 14.15
C LYS A 190 16.21 -11.65 14.19
N ASN A 191 14.96 -11.82 13.77
CA ASN A 191 13.97 -10.72 13.78
C ASN A 191 13.51 -10.39 15.20
N ILE A 192 13.33 -11.36 16.08
CA ILE A 192 13.01 -11.14 17.49
C ILE A 192 14.13 -10.31 18.17
N LYS A 193 15.40 -10.62 17.91
CA LYS A 193 16.55 -9.87 18.47
C LYS A 193 16.70 -8.45 17.94
N ARG A 194 16.05 -8.07 16.84
CA ARG A 194 16.10 -6.71 16.26
C ARG A 194 15.01 -5.79 16.79
N ASN A 195 14.00 -6.34 17.46
CA ASN A 195 12.85 -5.59 17.95
C ASN A 195 12.96 -5.29 19.46
N PHE A 196 14.12 -5.56 20.11
CA PHE A 196 14.44 -5.19 21.47
C PHE A 196 15.75 -4.42 21.56
#